data_e1eb0d9252d4a8ad1086d134cb7363db
#
_entry.id   e1eb0d9252d4a8ad1086d134cb7363db
#
_cell.length_a   1.000
_cell.length_b   1.000
_cell.length_c   1.000
_cell.angle_alpha   90.00
_cell.angle_beta   90.00
_cell.angle_gamma   90.00
#
_symmetry.space_group_name_H-M   'P 1'
#
loop_
_entity.id
_entity.type
_entity.pdbx_description
1 polymer ?
#
loop_
_entity_poly.entity_id
_entity_poly.type
_entity_poly.pdbx_seq_one_letter_code
_entity_poly.pdbx_strand_id
1 'polypeptide(L)'
;MKNTNHSLFDKYEMIKDLGTGSSGSVTLVRHISMDQERALKKVPKASAFAESALSEARLLKSLEHPSIPRIFDFEEDNAFYYIVEEYIDGETLDSFLLHQQLISPGLFFNICEQLCNVFIYLHTQISTPIIYRDLKPEHIIVCHNKLKLIDFGVSTYVTRKGNNFNHYGNIEFSAPYFKGIRFNT
;
A
#
# COMPACT_ATOMS: atom_id res chain seq x y z
N MET A 1 -34.19 -3.61 -16.75
CA MET A 1 -32.76 -4.01 -16.72
C MET A 1 -32.50 -4.64 -15.36
N LYS A 2 -32.25 -5.94 -15.31
CA LYS A 2 -31.93 -6.64 -14.05
C LYS A 2 -30.52 -6.22 -13.63
N ASN A 3 -30.39 -5.45 -12.54
CA ASN A 3 -29.10 -5.31 -11.84
C ASN A 3 -28.72 -6.70 -11.30
N THR A 4 -27.94 -7.44 -12.06
CA THR A 4 -27.20 -8.58 -11.53
C THR A 4 -26.03 -7.99 -10.75
N ASN A 5 -26.24 -7.72 -9.44
CA ASN A 5 -25.12 -7.57 -8.51
C ASN A 5 -24.37 -8.91 -8.48
N HIS A 6 -23.40 -9.07 -9.36
CA HIS A 6 -22.43 -10.15 -9.23
C HIS A 6 -21.60 -9.82 -7.98
N SER A 7 -21.66 -10.71 -6.99
CA SER A 7 -20.79 -10.62 -5.82
C SER A 7 -19.33 -10.69 -6.28
N LEU A 8 -18.43 -10.03 -5.53
CA LEU A 8 -16.98 -10.13 -5.74
C LEU A 8 -16.53 -11.60 -5.84
N PHE A 9 -17.13 -12.47 -5.06
CA PHE A 9 -16.85 -13.91 -5.06
C PHE A 9 -17.27 -14.65 -6.36
N ASP A 10 -18.14 -14.04 -7.18
CA ASP A 10 -18.47 -14.59 -8.51
C ASP A 10 -17.41 -14.20 -9.56
N LYS A 11 -16.60 -13.17 -9.28
CA LYS A 11 -15.56 -12.66 -10.19
C LYS A 11 -14.18 -13.25 -9.91
N TYR A 12 -13.93 -13.68 -8.66
CA TYR A 12 -12.60 -14.06 -8.19
C TYR A 12 -12.58 -15.45 -7.57
N GLU A 13 -11.62 -16.25 -8.00
CA GLU A 13 -11.27 -17.55 -7.43
C GLU A 13 -10.17 -17.39 -6.38
N MET A 14 -10.34 -17.96 -5.19
CA MET A 14 -9.33 -17.95 -4.12
C MET A 14 -8.23 -18.96 -4.46
N ILE A 15 -6.95 -18.53 -4.41
CA ILE A 15 -5.80 -19.40 -4.73
C ILE A 15 -5.07 -19.82 -3.46
N LYS A 16 -4.55 -18.85 -2.68
CA LYS A 16 -3.79 -19.11 -1.45
C LYS A 16 -3.77 -17.91 -0.53
N ASP A 17 -3.61 -18.14 0.76
CA ASP A 17 -3.36 -17.07 1.71
C ASP A 17 -1.95 -16.51 1.52
N LEU A 18 -1.85 -15.16 1.49
CA LEU A 18 -0.60 -14.41 1.44
C LEU A 18 -0.17 -13.94 2.83
N GLY A 19 -1.13 -13.77 3.76
CA GLY A 19 -0.85 -13.41 5.13
C GLY A 19 -2.10 -12.99 5.90
N THR A 20 -2.00 -13.10 7.21
CA THR A 20 -3.04 -12.66 8.16
C THR A 20 -2.38 -11.87 9.26
N GLY A 21 -2.92 -10.69 9.56
CA GLY A 21 -2.40 -9.79 10.58
C GLY A 21 -3.51 -9.08 11.35
N SER A 22 -3.13 -8.14 12.18
CA SER A 22 -4.06 -7.34 13.00
C SER A 22 -5.05 -6.51 12.16
N SER A 23 -4.68 -6.12 10.95
CA SER A 23 -5.51 -5.33 10.03
C SER A 23 -6.46 -6.18 9.18
N GLY A 24 -6.33 -7.51 9.18
CA GLY A 24 -7.13 -8.41 8.37
C GLY A 24 -6.31 -9.51 7.71
N SER A 25 -6.86 -10.13 6.66
CA SER A 25 -6.18 -11.15 5.86
C SER A 25 -6.01 -10.70 4.41
N VAL A 26 -4.94 -11.19 3.77
CA VAL A 26 -4.67 -10.97 2.35
C VAL A 26 -4.61 -12.34 1.67
N THR A 27 -5.38 -12.51 0.60
CA THR A 27 -5.48 -13.74 -0.16
C THR A 27 -5.13 -13.47 -1.62
N LEU A 28 -4.30 -14.33 -2.22
CA LEU A 28 -4.10 -14.33 -3.66
C LEU A 28 -5.36 -14.86 -4.32
N VAL A 29 -5.91 -14.10 -5.24
CA VAL A 29 -7.11 -14.45 -6.00
C VAL A 29 -6.84 -14.33 -7.50
N ARG A 30 -7.61 -15.07 -8.30
CA ARG A 30 -7.59 -14.97 -9.76
C ARG A 30 -8.90 -14.40 -10.26
N HIS A 31 -8.83 -13.35 -11.07
CA HIS A 31 -10.01 -12.85 -11.78
C HIS A 31 -10.39 -13.85 -12.87
N ILE A 32 -11.54 -14.50 -12.72
CA ILE A 32 -11.97 -15.67 -13.54
C ILE A 32 -11.95 -15.34 -15.04
N SER A 33 -12.58 -14.22 -15.44
CA SER A 33 -12.72 -13.88 -16.86
C SER A 33 -11.46 -13.31 -17.50
N MET A 34 -10.54 -12.75 -16.72
CA MET A 34 -9.31 -12.11 -17.23
C MET A 34 -8.08 -12.99 -17.04
N ASP A 35 -8.19 -14.08 -16.28
CA ASP A 35 -7.09 -14.96 -15.89
C ASP A 35 -5.90 -14.17 -15.32
N GLN A 36 -6.19 -13.23 -14.41
CA GLN A 36 -5.20 -12.36 -13.82
C GLN A 36 -5.19 -12.46 -12.30
N GLU A 37 -4.01 -12.58 -11.72
CA GLU A 37 -3.82 -12.63 -10.27
C GLU A 37 -3.98 -11.25 -9.64
N ARG A 38 -4.59 -11.23 -8.45
CA ARG A 38 -4.86 -10.05 -7.62
C ARG A 38 -4.65 -10.38 -6.15
N ALA A 39 -4.44 -9.37 -5.34
CA ALA A 39 -4.45 -9.48 -3.89
C ALA A 39 -5.82 -9.02 -3.36
N LEU A 40 -6.51 -9.89 -2.64
CA LEU A 40 -7.77 -9.57 -1.95
C LEU A 40 -7.48 -9.34 -0.47
N LYS A 41 -7.57 -8.09 -0.05
CA LYS A 41 -7.47 -7.66 1.36
C LYS A 41 -8.86 -7.68 1.98
N LYS A 42 -9.06 -8.50 3.02
CA LYS A 42 -10.30 -8.61 3.79
C LYS A 42 -10.09 -8.00 5.16
N VAL A 43 -10.81 -6.92 5.47
CA VAL A 43 -10.63 -6.13 6.68
C VAL A 43 -11.92 -6.14 7.52
N PRO A 44 -11.90 -6.62 8.77
CA PRO A 44 -13.07 -6.57 9.64
C PRO A 44 -13.48 -5.13 9.96
N LYS A 45 -14.75 -4.77 9.77
CA LYS A 45 -15.27 -3.42 10.08
C LYS A 45 -15.19 -3.08 11.57
N ALA A 46 -15.17 -4.09 12.44
CA ALA A 46 -15.00 -3.93 13.88
C ALA A 46 -13.52 -3.74 14.30
N SER A 47 -12.57 -3.86 13.39
CA SER A 47 -11.15 -3.66 13.72
C SER A 47 -10.80 -2.19 13.88
N ALA A 48 -9.79 -1.89 14.70
CA ALA A 48 -9.24 -0.55 14.83
C ALA A 48 -8.63 -0.01 13.52
N PHE A 49 -8.36 -0.88 12.55
CA PHE A 49 -7.75 -0.56 11.25
C PHE A 49 -8.76 -0.35 10.12
N ALA A 50 -10.06 -0.52 10.38
CA ALA A 50 -11.11 -0.47 9.35
C ALA A 50 -11.13 0.88 8.61
N GLU A 51 -11.13 1.99 9.35
CA GLU A 51 -11.14 3.34 8.78
C GLU A 51 -9.85 3.67 8.02
N SER A 52 -8.71 3.21 8.52
CA SER A 52 -7.41 3.35 7.84
C SER A 52 -7.39 2.61 6.51
N ALA A 53 -7.84 1.36 6.48
CA ALA A 53 -7.89 0.56 5.26
C ALA A 53 -8.85 1.15 4.20
N LEU A 54 -10.01 1.68 4.64
CA LEU A 54 -10.94 2.35 3.75
C LEU A 54 -10.36 3.66 3.19
N SER A 55 -9.67 4.42 4.02
CA SER A 55 -8.99 5.66 3.62
C SER A 55 -7.85 5.37 2.64
N GLU A 56 -7.06 4.33 2.89
CA GLU A 56 -6.02 3.83 2.01
C GLU A 56 -6.58 3.45 0.64
N ALA A 57 -7.64 2.62 0.59
CA ALA A 57 -8.27 2.22 -0.66
C ALA A 57 -8.79 3.40 -1.48
N ARG A 58 -9.42 4.39 -0.82
CA ARG A 58 -9.90 5.62 -1.48
C ARG A 58 -8.74 6.46 -2.04
N LEU A 59 -7.65 6.57 -1.28
CA LEU A 59 -6.45 7.29 -1.71
C LEU A 59 -5.81 6.60 -2.91
N LEU A 60 -5.53 5.29 -2.82
CA LEU A 60 -4.93 4.50 -3.89
C LEU A 60 -5.76 4.52 -5.17
N LYS A 61 -7.10 4.51 -5.06
CA LYS A 61 -8.00 4.61 -6.22
C LYS A 61 -7.81 5.91 -7.01
N SER A 62 -7.33 6.98 -6.37
CA SER A 62 -7.07 8.29 -7.00
C SER A 62 -5.67 8.41 -7.60
N LEU A 63 -4.80 7.42 -7.39
CA LEU A 63 -3.41 7.45 -7.81
C LEU A 63 -3.17 6.55 -9.03
N GLU A 64 -2.34 7.05 -9.95
CA GLU A 64 -1.93 6.30 -11.14
C GLU A 64 -0.43 6.48 -11.36
N HIS A 65 0.36 5.54 -10.86
CA HIS A 65 1.82 5.54 -10.97
C HIS A 65 2.35 4.10 -11.04
N PRO A 66 3.36 3.79 -11.88
CA PRO A 66 3.86 2.41 -12.02
C PRO A 66 4.41 1.80 -10.72
N SER A 67 4.88 2.62 -9.79
CA SER A 67 5.41 2.18 -8.49
C SER A 67 4.39 2.27 -7.35
N ILE A 68 3.09 2.42 -7.64
CA ILE A 68 2.00 2.38 -6.66
C ILE A 68 1.02 1.27 -7.06
N PRO A 69 0.54 0.43 -6.12
CA PRO A 69 -0.45 -0.60 -6.42
C PRO A 69 -1.77 0.02 -6.92
N ARG A 70 -2.41 -0.63 -7.88
CA ARG A 70 -3.74 -0.24 -8.36
C ARG A 70 -4.83 -0.93 -7.57
N ILE A 71 -5.92 -0.23 -7.29
CA ILE A 71 -7.17 -0.82 -6.80
C ILE A 71 -8.04 -1.19 -8.00
N PHE A 72 -8.49 -2.45 -8.05
CA PHE A 72 -9.31 -2.99 -9.13
C PHE A 72 -10.79 -3.07 -8.76
N ASP A 73 -11.07 -3.46 -7.51
CA ASP A 73 -12.44 -3.64 -7.05
C ASP A 73 -12.56 -3.35 -5.55
N PHE A 74 -13.75 -2.97 -5.11
CA PHE A 74 -14.07 -2.74 -3.71
C PHE A 74 -15.51 -3.17 -3.46
N GLU A 75 -15.70 -4.04 -2.48
CA GLU A 75 -17.02 -4.41 -1.97
C GLU A 75 -17.03 -4.38 -0.44
N GLU A 76 -18.22 -4.38 0.12
CA GLU A 76 -18.44 -4.47 1.56
C GLU A 76 -19.69 -5.25 1.88
N ASP A 77 -19.66 -5.96 3.00
CA ASP A 77 -20.84 -6.55 3.63
C ASP A 77 -21.03 -5.96 5.04
N ASN A 78 -21.86 -6.58 5.84
CA ASN A 78 -22.14 -6.11 7.20
C ASN A 78 -20.92 -6.19 8.13
N ALA A 79 -19.96 -7.07 7.86
CA ALA A 79 -18.86 -7.41 8.74
C ALA A 79 -17.48 -7.00 8.21
N PHE A 80 -17.29 -6.91 6.88
CA PHE A 80 -16.00 -6.76 6.26
C PHE A 80 -15.99 -5.74 5.12
N TYR A 81 -14.82 -5.12 4.90
CA TYR A 81 -14.41 -4.51 3.64
C TYR A 81 -13.58 -5.53 2.84
N TYR A 82 -13.79 -5.56 1.53
CA TYR A 82 -13.07 -6.37 0.56
C TYR A 82 -12.43 -5.45 -0.47
N ILE A 83 -11.12 -5.41 -0.50
CA ILE A 83 -10.34 -4.54 -1.38
C ILE A 83 -9.52 -5.44 -2.30
N VAL A 84 -9.75 -5.33 -3.61
CA VAL A 84 -8.97 -6.06 -4.61
C VAL A 84 -7.95 -5.12 -5.21
N GLU A 85 -6.69 -5.46 -5.03
CA GLU A 85 -5.56 -4.65 -5.47
C GLU A 85 -4.58 -5.45 -6.34
N GLU A 86 -3.64 -4.76 -6.94
CA GLU A 86 -2.57 -5.37 -7.71
C GLU A 86 -1.79 -6.36 -6.85
N TYR A 87 -1.71 -7.61 -7.32
CA TYR A 87 -0.78 -8.58 -6.74
C TYR A 87 0.62 -8.28 -7.26
N ILE A 88 1.57 -8.16 -6.35
CA ILE A 88 2.96 -7.87 -6.65
C ILE A 88 3.77 -9.11 -6.32
N ASP A 89 4.22 -9.83 -7.35
CA ASP A 89 5.07 -11.01 -7.20
C ASP A 89 6.52 -10.58 -6.98
N GLY A 90 6.84 -10.26 -5.74
CA GLY A 90 8.14 -9.76 -5.32
C GLY A 90 8.40 -9.96 -3.83
N GLU A 91 9.54 -9.50 -3.38
CA GLU A 91 9.91 -9.51 -1.96
C GLU A 91 10.10 -8.08 -1.44
N THR A 92 9.94 -7.89 -0.14
CA THR A 92 10.17 -6.59 0.48
C THR A 92 11.64 -6.19 0.40
N LEU A 93 11.91 -4.90 0.35
CA LEU A 93 13.29 -4.39 0.18
C LEU A 93 14.21 -4.82 1.33
N ASP A 94 13.73 -4.92 2.57
CA ASP A 94 14.49 -5.43 3.69
C ASP A 94 14.89 -6.90 3.48
N SER A 95 13.94 -7.76 3.06
CA SER A 95 14.20 -9.16 2.71
C SER A 95 15.18 -9.26 1.55
N PHE A 96 14.94 -8.50 0.48
CA PHE A 96 15.83 -8.44 -0.69
C PHE A 96 17.27 -8.04 -0.30
N LEU A 97 17.43 -7.04 0.56
CA LEU A 97 18.75 -6.59 1.01
C LEU A 97 19.47 -7.62 1.88
N LEU A 98 18.74 -8.40 2.68
CA LEU A 98 19.32 -9.48 3.48
C LEU A 98 19.91 -10.60 2.62
N HIS A 99 19.32 -10.86 1.44
CA HIS A 99 19.82 -11.87 0.50
C HIS A 99 21.02 -11.37 -0.34
N GLN A 100 21.28 -10.06 -0.37
CA GLN A 100 22.39 -9.48 -1.10
C GLN A 100 23.63 -9.35 -0.20
N GLN A 101 24.73 -9.98 -0.59
CA GLN A 101 26.02 -9.81 0.13
C GLN A 101 26.58 -8.38 -0.04
N LEU A 102 26.38 -7.79 -1.22
CA LEU A 102 26.78 -6.43 -1.57
C LEU A 102 25.76 -5.83 -2.54
N ILE A 103 25.35 -4.60 -2.26
CA ILE A 103 24.52 -3.84 -3.18
C ILE A 103 25.44 -3.15 -4.19
N SER A 104 25.25 -3.44 -5.48
CA SER A 104 25.98 -2.71 -6.52
C SER A 104 25.56 -1.24 -6.56
N PRO A 105 26.46 -0.31 -6.87
CA PRO A 105 26.09 1.11 -7.04
C PRO A 105 24.94 1.32 -8.03
N GLY A 106 24.92 0.56 -9.13
CA GLY A 106 23.86 0.63 -10.13
C GLY A 106 22.48 0.26 -9.57
N LEU A 107 22.40 -0.81 -8.78
CA LEU A 107 21.15 -1.22 -8.10
C LEU A 107 20.71 -0.17 -7.09
N PHE A 108 21.64 0.35 -6.29
CA PHE A 108 21.35 1.40 -5.30
C PHE A 108 20.76 2.66 -5.98
N PHE A 109 21.41 3.16 -7.03
CA PHE A 109 20.91 4.33 -7.75
C PHE A 109 19.57 4.06 -8.43
N ASN A 110 19.33 2.87 -8.96
CA ASN A 110 18.06 2.49 -9.55
C ASN A 110 16.91 2.53 -8.52
N ILE A 111 17.14 2.00 -7.31
CA ILE A 111 16.16 2.05 -6.21
C ILE A 111 15.88 3.50 -5.81
N CYS A 112 16.93 4.30 -5.61
CA CYS A 112 16.78 5.71 -5.25
C CYS A 112 16.01 6.51 -6.31
N GLU A 113 16.32 6.31 -7.59
CA GLU A 113 15.64 7.00 -8.70
C GLU A 113 14.14 6.67 -8.72
N GLN A 114 13.77 5.39 -8.59
CA GLN A 114 12.38 4.99 -8.57
C GLN A 114 11.63 5.56 -7.36
N LEU A 115 12.25 5.57 -6.16
CA LEU A 115 11.68 6.20 -4.97
C LEU A 115 11.49 7.71 -5.16
N CYS A 116 12.50 8.41 -5.68
CA CYS A 116 12.38 9.83 -5.97
C CYS A 116 11.23 10.12 -6.95
N ASN A 117 11.07 9.31 -8.00
CA ASN A 117 9.99 9.46 -8.97
C ASN A 117 8.61 9.32 -8.33
N VAL A 118 8.43 8.32 -7.43
CA VAL A 118 7.18 8.18 -6.67
C VAL A 118 6.88 9.42 -5.82
N PHE A 119 7.88 9.93 -5.08
CA PHE A 119 7.67 11.10 -4.23
C PHE A 119 7.48 12.40 -5.03
N ILE A 120 8.15 12.56 -6.16
CA ILE A 120 7.87 13.67 -7.09
C ILE A 120 6.39 13.60 -7.54
N TYR A 121 5.90 12.41 -7.93
CA TYR A 121 4.50 12.23 -8.30
C TYR A 121 3.56 12.60 -7.16
N LEU A 122 3.76 12.06 -5.96
CA LEU A 122 2.90 12.31 -4.79
C LEU A 122 2.91 13.79 -4.35
N HIS A 123 4.02 14.49 -4.52
CA HIS A 123 4.18 15.85 -4.04
C HIS A 123 3.83 16.92 -5.08
N THR A 124 3.93 16.63 -6.38
CA THR A 124 3.87 17.69 -7.41
C THR A 124 2.94 17.40 -8.59
N GLN A 125 2.64 16.14 -8.89
CA GLN A 125 1.91 15.78 -10.12
C GLN A 125 0.41 15.51 -9.91
N ILE A 126 -0.04 15.47 -8.65
CA ILE A 126 -1.44 15.30 -8.28
C ILE A 126 -2.03 16.62 -7.79
N SER A 127 -3.35 16.78 -7.91
CA SER A 127 -4.05 18.04 -7.59
C SER A 127 -3.89 18.50 -6.16
N THR A 128 -3.80 17.55 -5.23
CA THR A 128 -3.56 17.80 -3.80
C THR A 128 -2.41 16.92 -3.35
N PRO A 129 -1.25 17.49 -2.99
CA PRO A 129 -0.08 16.73 -2.58
C PRO A 129 -0.37 15.76 -1.44
N ILE A 130 0.27 14.60 -1.47
CA ILE A 130 0.15 13.55 -0.46
C ILE A 130 1.48 13.37 0.26
N ILE A 131 1.43 13.31 1.59
CA ILE A 131 2.57 12.95 2.43
C ILE A 131 2.41 11.48 2.80
N TYR A 132 3.39 10.65 2.48
CA TYR A 132 3.36 9.20 2.69
C TYR A 132 3.52 8.80 4.17
N ARG A 133 4.45 9.39 4.90
CA ARG A 133 4.71 9.33 6.36
C ARG A 133 5.30 8.04 6.95
N ASP A 134 5.30 6.92 6.25
CA ASP A 134 5.82 5.65 6.81
C ASP A 134 6.78 4.93 5.84
N LEU A 135 7.77 5.68 5.34
CA LEU A 135 8.78 5.08 4.44
C LEU A 135 9.74 4.21 5.24
N LYS A 136 9.73 2.92 4.92
CA LYS A 136 10.62 1.90 5.46
C LYS A 136 10.80 0.76 4.46
N PRO A 137 11.89 -0.03 4.56
CA PRO A 137 12.18 -1.10 3.59
C PRO A 137 11.06 -2.14 3.45
N GLU A 138 10.33 -2.44 4.53
CA GLU A 138 9.22 -3.40 4.55
C GLU A 138 8.01 -2.92 3.71
N HIS A 139 7.90 -1.61 3.47
CA HIS A 139 6.84 -1.02 2.65
C HIS A 139 7.23 -0.82 1.18
N ILE A 140 8.35 -1.39 0.76
CA ILE A 140 8.83 -1.35 -0.62
C ILE A 140 8.96 -2.79 -1.11
N ILE A 141 8.20 -3.17 -2.14
CA ILE A 141 8.36 -4.47 -2.79
C ILE A 141 9.24 -4.31 -4.04
N VAL A 142 10.24 -5.18 -4.16
CA VAL A 142 11.12 -5.27 -5.32
C VAL A 142 10.68 -6.45 -6.18
N CYS A 143 10.38 -6.17 -7.44
CA CYS A 143 9.98 -7.16 -8.44
C CYS A 143 10.67 -6.86 -9.76
N HIS A 144 11.53 -7.74 -10.26
CA HIS A 144 12.23 -7.62 -11.55
C HIS A 144 12.89 -6.22 -11.77
N ASN A 145 13.67 -5.74 -10.81
CA ASN A 145 14.29 -4.40 -10.80
C ASN A 145 13.31 -3.21 -10.79
N LYS A 146 12.02 -3.44 -10.59
CA LYS A 146 11.01 -2.42 -10.34
C LYS A 146 10.64 -2.42 -8.87
N LEU A 147 10.25 -1.27 -8.35
CA LEU A 147 9.73 -1.19 -7.00
C LEU A 147 8.26 -0.79 -6.97
N LYS A 148 7.58 -1.24 -5.95
CA LYS A 148 6.24 -0.80 -5.57
C LYS A 148 6.26 -0.31 -4.14
N LEU A 149 5.78 0.90 -3.92
CA LEU A 149 5.55 1.45 -2.58
C LEU A 149 4.16 1.03 -2.12
N ILE A 150 4.08 0.31 -1.01
CA ILE A 150 2.85 -0.24 -0.44
C ILE A 150 2.52 0.40 0.91
N ASP A 151 1.33 0.10 1.45
CA ASP A 151 0.86 0.59 2.76
C ASP A 151 0.74 2.12 2.86
N PHE A 152 -0.32 2.65 2.28
CA PHE A 152 -0.70 4.07 2.37
C PHE A 152 -1.63 4.36 3.56
N GLY A 153 -1.76 3.43 4.51
CA GLY A 153 -2.72 3.51 5.61
C GLY A 153 -2.56 4.72 6.55
N VAL A 154 -1.36 5.31 6.61
CA VAL A 154 -1.10 6.54 7.37
C VAL A 154 -0.82 7.76 6.50
N SER A 155 -0.92 7.61 5.18
CA SER A 155 -0.72 8.71 4.24
C SER A 155 -1.83 9.76 4.33
N THR A 156 -1.53 11.01 4.02
CA THR A 156 -2.49 12.11 4.13
C THR A 156 -2.30 13.17 3.06
N TYR A 157 -3.40 13.81 2.67
CA TYR A 157 -3.36 15.00 1.82
C TYR A 157 -2.82 16.21 2.59
N VAL A 158 -2.03 17.04 1.91
CA VAL A 158 -1.61 18.35 2.44
C VAL A 158 -2.82 19.28 2.48
N THR A 159 -3.17 19.81 3.65
CA THR A 159 -4.26 20.76 3.80
C THR A 159 -3.74 22.17 4.05
N ARG A 160 -4.46 23.20 3.54
CA ARG A 160 -4.09 24.62 3.74
C ARG A 160 -4.15 25.09 5.20
N LYS A 161 -4.83 24.35 6.08
CA LYS A 161 -4.97 24.69 7.52
C LYS A 161 -3.77 24.22 8.38
N GLY A 162 -2.72 23.71 7.76
CA GLY A 162 -1.65 23.02 8.48
C GLY A 162 -2.14 21.63 8.91
N ASN A 163 -1.39 20.60 8.59
CA ASN A 163 -1.67 19.29 9.14
C ASN A 163 -1.32 19.36 10.62
N ASN A 164 -2.25 18.99 11.49
CA ASN A 164 -1.87 18.55 12.83
C ASN A 164 -0.95 17.36 12.60
N PHE A 165 0.34 17.57 12.77
CA PHE A 165 1.35 16.51 12.67
C PHE A 165 1.23 15.61 13.91
N ASN A 166 0.13 14.85 14.00
CA ASN A 166 0.16 13.66 14.82
C ASN A 166 1.27 12.78 14.23
N HIS A 167 2.21 12.41 15.07
CA HIS A 167 3.36 11.62 14.67
C HIS A 167 2.88 10.22 14.30
N TYR A 168 2.80 9.96 13.00
CA TYR A 168 2.55 8.65 12.43
C TYR A 168 3.85 8.17 11.78
N GLY A 169 4.07 6.86 11.79
CA GLY A 169 5.23 6.25 11.18
C GLY A 169 6.23 5.66 12.17
N ASN A 170 7.21 4.92 11.68
CA ASN A 170 8.23 4.28 12.49
C ASN A 170 9.31 5.29 12.88
N ILE A 171 9.55 5.46 14.20
CA ILE A 171 10.55 6.40 14.74
C ILE A 171 11.97 6.06 14.27
N GLU A 172 12.25 4.80 13.98
CA GLU A 172 13.56 4.31 13.55
C GLU A 172 13.96 4.90 12.19
N PHE A 173 12.98 5.06 11.28
CA PHE A 173 13.15 5.63 9.94
C PHE A 173 12.76 7.11 9.86
N SER A 174 12.38 7.72 10.98
CA SER A 174 12.03 9.14 11.02
C SER A 174 13.25 10.04 10.90
N ALA A 175 13.05 11.25 10.36
CA ALA A 175 14.11 12.25 10.28
C ALA A 175 14.70 12.56 11.67
N PRO A 176 16.02 12.85 11.79
CA PRO A 176 16.70 12.98 13.08
C PRO A 176 16.07 13.99 14.04
N TYR A 177 15.45 15.07 13.54
CA TYR A 177 14.80 16.08 14.36
C TYR A 177 13.51 15.59 15.04
N PHE A 178 12.91 14.51 14.56
CA PHE A 178 11.76 13.87 15.21
C PHE A 178 12.18 12.92 16.34
N LYS A 179 13.41 12.38 16.32
CA LYS A 179 13.89 11.44 17.34
C LYS A 179 14.06 12.07 18.75
N GLY A 180 14.07 13.39 18.85
CA GLY A 180 14.11 14.12 20.13
C GLY A 180 12.73 14.38 20.76
N ILE A 181 11.65 14.11 20.07
CA ILE A 181 10.28 14.33 20.56
C ILE A 181 9.83 13.07 21.28
N ARG A 182 9.57 13.18 22.60
CA ARG A 182 8.98 12.06 23.37
C ARG A 182 7.54 11.85 22.89
N PHE A 183 7.27 10.68 22.31
CA PHE A 183 5.90 10.25 22.04
C PHE A 183 5.30 9.76 23.35
N ASN A 184 4.16 10.30 23.76
CA ASN A 184 3.35 9.72 24.81
C ASN A 184 2.67 8.48 24.19
N THR A 185 3.09 7.31 24.67
CA THR A 185 2.48 6.02 24.39
C THR A 185 1.14 5.91 25.09
#